data_28504dc8f822c38fb7ce913d15531445
#
_entry.id   28504dc8f822c38fb7ce913d15531445
#
_cell.length_a   1.000
_cell.length_b   1.000
_cell.length_c   1.000
_cell.angle_alpha   90.00
_cell.angle_beta   90.00
_cell.angle_gamma   90.00
#
_symmetry.space_group_name_H-M   'P 1'
#
loop_
_entity.id
_entity.type
_entity.pdbx_description
1 polymer ?
#
loop_
_entity_poly.entity_id
_entity_poly.type
_entity_poly.pdbx_seq_one_letter_code
_entity_poly.pdbx_strand_id
1 'polypeptide(L)'
;MLTVAAVAGMGLIADPVQVRPAPAVRLVADGDPLAGAPFYVNPTSAAMRAAQSADPPSPELTAIANTPQAYWIVPGGSAATVGKYVGDANGAGAIPILAIYGIPHRDCGSFAAGGMGSADDYRSWIDGIASGVGASRVAIVVEPDALAMADCLSGDARQERFDLIRYAVDTLTKDPNAAVYVDAGHLRWHSADDMAARLNQAGVGHARGFSINTANFFTTEDEIGYGEAISGLTNGSHYVIDTSRNGVGPAPDSDLNWCNPSGRALGTPPTANTAGAHADAYLWIKRPGESDGTCGKGDPPAGNFVSQYAIDLAHGAGH
;
A
#
# COMPACT_ATOMS: atom_id res chain seq x y z
N MET A 1 78.31 -23.28 26.86
CA MET A 1 77.42 -23.19 25.69
C MET A 1 76.02 -23.16 26.20
N LEU A 2 75.37 -21.99 26.28
CA LEU A 2 73.96 -21.81 26.64
C LEU A 2 73.19 -21.55 25.38
N THR A 3 72.19 -22.39 25.08
CA THR A 3 71.23 -22.22 23.99
C THR A 3 70.02 -21.45 24.49
N VAL A 4 69.78 -20.27 23.91
CA VAL A 4 68.59 -19.46 24.18
C VAL A 4 67.47 -19.90 23.19
N ALA A 5 66.36 -20.36 23.70
CA ALA A 5 65.16 -20.64 22.89
C ALA A 5 64.30 -19.37 22.74
N ALA A 6 64.05 -18.95 21.49
CA ALA A 6 63.14 -17.86 21.19
C ALA A 6 61.70 -18.38 21.12
N VAL A 7 60.81 -17.78 21.93
CA VAL A 7 59.35 -18.01 21.88
C VAL A 7 58.77 -17.00 20.91
N ALA A 8 58.19 -17.52 19.79
CA ALA A 8 57.43 -16.70 18.84
C ALA A 8 56.02 -16.49 19.37
N GLY A 9 55.70 -15.25 19.73
CA GLY A 9 54.31 -14.87 20.08
C GLY A 9 53.45 -14.72 18.82
N MET A 10 52.42 -15.55 18.70
CA MET A 10 51.35 -15.38 17.67
C MET A 10 50.41 -14.28 18.14
N GLY A 11 50.54 -13.09 17.52
CA GLY A 11 49.56 -12.02 17.69
C GLY A 11 48.27 -12.35 16.95
N LEU A 12 47.17 -12.45 17.67
CA LEU A 12 45.83 -12.49 17.08
C LEU A 12 45.51 -11.12 16.48
N ILE A 13 45.50 -11.04 15.15
CA ILE A 13 45.00 -9.88 14.42
C ILE A 13 43.46 -10.01 14.46
N ALA A 14 42.80 -9.15 15.26
CA ALA A 14 41.35 -9.04 15.23
C ALA A 14 40.94 -8.39 13.88
N ASP A 15 40.04 -9.06 13.15
CA ASP A 15 39.46 -8.49 11.93
C ASP A 15 38.77 -7.16 12.25
N PRO A 16 38.93 -6.13 11.41
CA PRO A 16 38.20 -4.87 11.62
C PRO A 16 36.72 -5.09 11.46
N VAL A 17 35.97 -4.72 12.52
CA VAL A 17 34.52 -4.69 12.50
C VAL A 17 34.07 -3.81 11.31
N GLN A 18 33.51 -4.43 10.31
CA GLN A 18 32.89 -3.74 9.19
C GLN A 18 31.65 -2.98 9.72
N VAL A 19 31.80 -1.69 9.99
CA VAL A 19 30.69 -0.79 10.31
C VAL A 19 29.90 -0.63 9.00
N ARG A 20 28.72 -1.26 8.94
CA ARG A 20 27.77 -0.98 7.86
C ARG A 20 27.48 0.53 7.88
N PRO A 21 27.60 1.24 6.75
CA PRO A 21 27.19 2.63 6.69
C PRO A 21 25.70 2.69 7.04
N ALA A 22 25.32 3.63 7.90
CA ALA A 22 23.92 3.94 8.15
C ALA A 22 23.22 4.21 6.81
N PRO A 23 21.95 3.78 6.62
CA PRO A 23 21.23 4.08 5.39
C PRO A 23 21.31 5.58 5.15
N ALA A 24 21.73 5.97 3.94
CA ALA A 24 21.83 7.37 3.55
C ALA A 24 20.44 7.99 3.72
N VAL A 25 20.33 9.00 4.59
CA VAL A 25 19.13 9.84 4.68
C VAL A 25 18.99 10.48 3.31
N ARG A 26 17.97 10.06 2.54
CA ARG A 26 17.64 10.69 1.27
C ARG A 26 17.20 12.12 1.59
N LEU A 27 17.93 13.10 1.09
CA LEU A 27 17.41 14.45 1.00
C LEU A 27 16.14 14.36 0.16
N VAL A 28 15.00 14.80 0.72
CA VAL A 28 13.70 14.85 0.02
C VAL A 28 13.95 15.45 -1.35
N ALA A 29 13.73 14.68 -2.42
CA ALA A 29 13.86 15.20 -3.77
C ALA A 29 12.82 16.31 -3.95
N ASP A 30 13.22 17.46 -4.48
CA ASP A 30 12.31 18.54 -4.83
C ASP A 30 11.15 17.94 -5.63
N GLY A 31 9.92 18.02 -5.07
CA GLY A 31 8.71 17.58 -5.76
C GLY A 31 8.04 16.29 -5.26
N ASP A 32 8.46 15.67 -4.13
CA ASP A 32 7.66 14.61 -3.51
C ASP A 32 6.39 15.19 -2.85
N PRO A 33 5.19 14.89 -3.42
CA PRO A 33 3.94 15.45 -2.92
C PRO A 33 3.56 14.93 -1.53
N LEU A 34 4.18 13.85 -1.04
CA LEU A 34 3.86 13.22 0.25
C LEU A 34 4.83 13.61 1.37
N ALA A 35 5.91 14.33 1.06
CA ALA A 35 6.92 14.72 2.05
C ALA A 35 6.50 15.96 2.86
N GLY A 36 7.06 16.12 4.07
CA GLY A 36 6.98 17.35 4.87
C GLY A 36 5.70 17.55 5.68
N ALA A 37 4.78 16.56 5.70
CA ALA A 37 3.64 16.52 6.62
C ALA A 37 3.38 15.08 7.07
N PRO A 38 2.80 14.86 8.27
CA PRO A 38 2.44 13.52 8.70
C PRO A 38 1.25 12.98 7.89
N PHE A 39 1.13 11.66 7.81
CA PHE A 39 -0.09 11.03 7.32
C PHE A 39 -1.18 11.05 8.40
N TYR A 40 -2.44 11.08 7.96
CA TYR A 40 -3.59 11.20 8.84
C TYR A 40 -3.95 9.91 9.56
N VAL A 41 -4.08 9.98 10.89
CA VAL A 41 -4.62 8.91 11.72
C VAL A 41 -6.12 9.11 11.88
N ASN A 42 -6.92 8.16 11.41
CA ASN A 42 -8.38 8.22 11.51
C ASN A 42 -8.86 7.86 12.93
N PRO A 43 -9.39 8.80 13.72
CA PRO A 43 -9.84 8.52 15.09
C PRO A 43 -11.11 7.65 15.17
N THR A 44 -11.73 7.35 14.02
CA THR A 44 -12.93 6.52 13.91
C THR A 44 -12.69 5.23 13.15
N SER A 45 -11.42 4.83 12.94
CA SER A 45 -11.08 3.57 12.28
C SER A 45 -11.58 2.34 13.05
N ALA A 46 -11.68 1.19 12.37
CA ALA A 46 -12.03 -0.06 13.04
C ALA A 46 -10.99 -0.45 14.12
N ALA A 47 -9.71 -0.24 13.81
CA ALA A 47 -8.62 -0.46 14.75
C ALA A 47 -8.74 0.46 16.00
N MET A 48 -9.08 1.75 15.79
CA MET A 48 -9.29 2.70 16.90
C MET A 48 -10.44 2.27 17.80
N ARG A 49 -11.58 1.88 17.21
CA ARG A 49 -12.71 1.36 18.02
C ARG A 49 -12.35 0.09 18.77
N ALA A 50 -11.61 -0.82 18.14
CA ALA A 50 -11.16 -2.05 18.79
C ALA A 50 -10.20 -1.75 19.97
N ALA A 51 -9.24 -0.85 19.78
CA ALA A 51 -8.32 -0.43 20.84
C ALA A 51 -9.05 0.22 22.02
N GLN A 52 -10.03 1.08 21.75
CA GLN A 52 -10.82 1.76 22.78
C GLN A 52 -11.76 0.82 23.55
N SER A 53 -12.20 -0.27 22.92
CA SER A 53 -13.11 -1.25 23.54
C SER A 53 -12.40 -2.46 24.14
N ALA A 54 -11.07 -2.57 24.00
CA ALA A 54 -10.31 -3.69 24.53
C ALA A 54 -10.25 -3.65 26.08
N ASP A 55 -10.65 -4.76 26.72
CA ASP A 55 -10.55 -4.95 28.16
C ASP A 55 -9.99 -6.36 28.44
N PRO A 56 -8.75 -6.46 28.97
CA PRO A 56 -7.83 -5.36 29.29
C PRO A 56 -7.34 -4.61 28.04
N PRO A 57 -6.82 -3.37 28.19
CA PRO A 57 -6.25 -2.61 27.08
C PRO A 57 -5.15 -3.37 26.35
N SER A 58 -5.16 -3.36 25.00
CA SER A 58 -4.15 -3.99 24.15
C SER A 58 -3.16 -2.96 23.61
N PRO A 59 -1.86 -3.09 23.94
CA PRO A 59 -0.80 -2.26 23.35
C PRO A 59 -0.73 -2.43 21.83
N GLU A 60 -0.93 -3.63 21.30
CA GLU A 60 -0.87 -3.99 19.88
C GLU A 60 -1.98 -3.27 19.09
N LEU A 61 -3.22 -3.36 19.57
CA LEU A 61 -4.34 -2.66 18.96
C LEU A 61 -4.13 -1.14 19.03
N THR A 62 -3.58 -0.64 20.13
CA THR A 62 -3.28 0.78 20.31
C THR A 62 -2.21 1.25 19.33
N ALA A 63 -1.15 0.47 19.10
CA ALA A 63 -0.11 0.77 18.13
C ALA A 63 -0.69 0.85 16.70
N ILE A 64 -1.48 -0.16 16.29
CA ILE A 64 -2.13 -0.16 14.98
C ILE A 64 -3.12 1.01 14.83
N ALA A 65 -3.92 1.29 15.86
CA ALA A 65 -4.91 2.36 15.85
C ALA A 65 -4.29 3.76 15.67
N ASN A 66 -3.11 3.97 16.23
CA ASN A 66 -2.38 5.24 16.15
C ASN A 66 -1.44 5.33 14.92
N THR A 67 -1.42 4.31 14.06
CA THR A 67 -0.69 4.34 12.80
C THR A 67 -1.61 4.75 11.66
N PRO A 68 -1.20 5.68 10.78
CA PRO A 68 -1.99 6.08 9.61
C PRO A 68 -2.32 4.89 8.72
N GLN A 69 -3.55 4.82 8.20
CA GLN A 69 -4.03 3.77 7.31
C GLN A 69 -4.93 4.37 6.24
N ALA A 70 -5.00 3.73 5.06
CA ALA A 70 -5.87 4.23 4.01
C ALA A 70 -7.35 4.13 4.39
N TYR A 71 -8.11 5.14 3.99
CA TYR A 71 -9.56 5.12 4.01
C TYR A 71 -10.05 4.56 2.67
N TRP A 72 -10.65 3.37 2.72
CA TRP A 72 -11.19 2.70 1.53
C TRP A 72 -12.55 3.25 1.18
N ILE A 73 -12.68 3.75 -0.05
CA ILE A 73 -13.92 4.25 -0.63
C ILE A 73 -14.45 3.15 -1.53
N VAL A 74 -15.62 2.61 -1.14
CA VAL A 74 -16.33 1.53 -1.87
C VAL A 74 -17.67 2.07 -2.36
N PRO A 75 -18.40 1.35 -3.25
CA PRO A 75 -19.75 1.72 -3.66
C PRO A 75 -20.63 2.09 -2.46
N GLY A 76 -21.32 3.24 -2.55
CA GLY A 76 -22.03 3.86 -1.43
C GLY A 76 -21.28 4.99 -0.73
N GLY A 77 -19.96 5.09 -0.93
CA GLY A 77 -19.19 6.26 -0.50
C GLY A 77 -19.60 7.51 -1.29
N SER A 78 -19.90 8.60 -0.59
CA SER A 78 -20.37 9.84 -1.19
C SER A 78 -19.32 10.94 -1.19
N ALA A 79 -19.47 11.94 -2.06
CA ALA A 79 -18.66 13.17 -2.04
C ALA A 79 -18.61 13.81 -0.65
N ALA A 80 -19.72 13.84 0.07
CA ALA A 80 -19.81 14.41 1.41
C ALA A 80 -18.98 13.62 2.44
N THR A 81 -18.99 12.29 2.36
CA THR A 81 -18.19 11.42 3.24
C THR A 81 -16.70 11.60 2.98
N VAL A 82 -16.30 11.63 1.71
CA VAL A 82 -14.91 11.89 1.30
C VAL A 82 -14.47 13.28 1.74
N GLY A 83 -15.29 14.31 1.46
CA GLY A 83 -14.99 15.69 1.83
C GLY A 83 -14.85 15.87 3.34
N LYS A 84 -15.69 15.20 4.14
CA LYS A 84 -15.54 15.21 5.59
C LYS A 84 -14.20 14.60 6.02
N TYR A 85 -13.86 13.40 5.52
CA TYR A 85 -12.61 12.70 5.89
C TYR A 85 -11.37 13.54 5.51
N VAL A 86 -11.35 14.07 4.30
CA VAL A 86 -10.26 14.92 3.81
C VAL A 86 -10.19 16.23 4.60
N GLY A 87 -11.34 16.84 4.91
CA GLY A 87 -11.41 18.03 5.74
C GLY A 87 -10.90 17.82 7.17
N ASP A 88 -11.24 16.70 7.78
CA ASP A 88 -10.73 16.32 9.12
C ASP A 88 -9.19 16.16 9.09
N ALA A 89 -8.64 15.53 8.05
CA ALA A 89 -7.19 15.36 7.86
C ALA A 89 -6.48 16.71 7.67
N ASN A 90 -7.03 17.58 6.81
CA ASN A 90 -6.50 18.93 6.57
C ASN A 90 -6.53 19.79 7.85
N GLY A 91 -7.62 19.68 8.63
CA GLY A 91 -7.74 20.33 9.93
C GLY A 91 -6.68 19.88 10.94
N ALA A 92 -6.21 18.64 10.81
CA ALA A 92 -5.11 18.10 11.60
C ALA A 92 -3.71 18.41 11.01
N GLY A 93 -3.62 19.10 9.88
CA GLY A 93 -2.35 19.36 9.18
C GLY A 93 -1.69 18.11 8.63
N ALA A 94 -2.48 17.07 8.31
CA ALA A 94 -2.01 15.76 7.90
C ALA A 94 -2.50 15.38 6.49
N ILE A 95 -1.76 14.48 5.82
CA ILE A 95 -2.08 13.98 4.48
C ILE A 95 -2.99 12.75 4.63
N PRO A 96 -4.24 12.77 4.14
CA PRO A 96 -5.07 11.58 4.08
C PRO A 96 -4.58 10.63 3.01
N ILE A 97 -4.72 9.32 3.28
CA ILE A 97 -4.51 8.24 2.31
C ILE A 97 -5.88 7.68 1.95
N LEU A 98 -6.22 7.67 0.67
CA LEU A 98 -7.47 7.12 0.14
C LEU A 98 -7.17 5.90 -0.74
N ALA A 99 -8.02 4.87 -0.69
CA ALA A 99 -8.03 3.78 -1.65
C ALA A 99 -9.41 3.71 -2.28
N ILE A 100 -9.50 3.94 -3.59
CA ILE A 100 -10.74 3.86 -4.36
C ILE A 100 -10.88 2.42 -4.85
N TYR A 101 -12.01 1.76 -4.51
CA TYR A 101 -12.20 0.34 -4.79
C TYR A 101 -13.65 0.05 -5.19
N GLY A 102 -13.98 0.37 -6.44
CA GLY A 102 -15.35 0.32 -6.91
C GLY A 102 -15.54 0.03 -8.39
N ILE A 103 -14.50 -0.35 -9.13
CA ILE A 103 -14.59 -0.62 -10.56
C ILE A 103 -15.60 -1.75 -10.87
N PRO A 104 -16.37 -1.69 -11.98
CA PRO A 104 -17.20 -2.80 -12.41
C PRO A 104 -16.43 -4.12 -12.52
N HIS A 105 -17.08 -5.22 -12.16
CA HIS A 105 -16.46 -6.56 -12.07
C HIS A 105 -15.23 -6.61 -11.14
N ARG A 106 -15.27 -5.81 -10.06
CA ARG A 106 -14.23 -5.80 -9.04
C ARG A 106 -13.94 -7.21 -8.54
N ASP A 107 -12.67 -7.51 -8.31
CA ASP A 107 -12.17 -8.78 -7.78
C ASP A 107 -12.57 -10.01 -8.60
N CYS A 108 -13.02 -9.81 -9.85
CA CYS A 108 -13.36 -10.89 -10.79
C CYS A 108 -14.27 -11.99 -10.20
N GLY A 109 -15.12 -11.64 -9.25
CA GLY A 109 -16.02 -12.58 -8.58
C GLY A 109 -15.42 -13.33 -7.40
N SER A 110 -14.19 -12.97 -6.94
CA SER A 110 -13.52 -13.55 -5.78
C SER A 110 -14.10 -13.02 -4.44
N PHE A 111 -13.34 -13.06 -3.35
CA PHE A 111 -13.82 -12.81 -1.98
C PHE A 111 -14.28 -11.37 -1.72
N ALA A 112 -13.79 -10.39 -2.49
CA ALA A 112 -14.18 -9.00 -2.42
C ALA A 112 -15.00 -8.54 -3.65
N ALA A 113 -15.66 -9.47 -4.33
CA ALA A 113 -16.48 -9.22 -5.51
C ALA A 113 -17.48 -8.06 -5.32
N GLY A 114 -17.79 -7.35 -6.43
CA GLY A 114 -18.70 -6.22 -6.43
C GLY A 114 -18.31 -5.14 -7.43
N GLY A 115 -18.30 -3.91 -6.98
CA GLY A 115 -18.08 -2.72 -7.80
C GLY A 115 -19.36 -2.01 -8.17
N MET A 116 -19.23 -0.94 -8.97
CA MET A 116 -20.37 -0.21 -9.53
C MET A 116 -21.08 -1.06 -10.60
N GLY A 117 -22.37 -0.83 -10.79
CA GLY A 117 -23.18 -1.64 -11.70
C GLY A 117 -22.91 -1.39 -13.18
N SER A 118 -22.34 -0.23 -13.52
CA SER A 118 -22.04 0.16 -14.90
C SER A 118 -20.84 1.09 -14.97
N ALA A 119 -20.31 1.27 -16.19
CA ALA A 119 -19.26 2.24 -16.49
C ALA A 119 -19.69 3.69 -16.18
N ASP A 120 -20.94 4.04 -16.46
CA ASP A 120 -21.46 5.40 -16.24
C ASP A 120 -21.67 5.68 -14.75
N ASP A 121 -22.14 4.68 -13.97
CA ASP A 121 -22.22 4.79 -12.52
C ASP A 121 -20.82 4.99 -11.92
N TYR A 122 -19.83 4.27 -12.42
CA TYR A 122 -18.44 4.41 -11.97
C TYR A 122 -17.89 5.81 -12.25
N ARG A 123 -18.08 6.34 -13.47
CA ARG A 123 -17.63 7.70 -13.82
C ARG A 123 -18.28 8.74 -12.92
N SER A 124 -19.60 8.65 -12.75
CA SER A 124 -20.36 9.57 -11.88
C SER A 124 -19.88 9.50 -10.43
N TRP A 125 -19.53 8.31 -9.96
CA TRP A 125 -19.02 8.09 -8.62
C TRP A 125 -17.61 8.68 -8.45
N ILE A 126 -16.70 8.51 -9.43
CA ILE A 126 -15.37 9.13 -9.46
C ILE A 126 -15.47 10.66 -9.46
N ASP A 127 -16.39 11.25 -10.25
CA ASP A 127 -16.65 12.69 -10.23
C ASP A 127 -17.07 13.17 -8.83
N GLY A 128 -17.91 12.39 -8.16
CA GLY A 128 -18.31 12.65 -6.78
C GLY A 128 -17.13 12.59 -5.80
N ILE A 129 -16.25 11.61 -5.93
CA ILE A 129 -15.03 11.49 -5.11
C ILE A 129 -14.12 12.69 -5.35
N ALA A 130 -13.84 13.04 -6.60
CA ALA A 130 -13.00 14.19 -6.96
C ALA A 130 -13.57 15.49 -6.38
N SER A 131 -14.88 15.68 -6.47
CA SER A 131 -15.56 16.83 -5.83
C SER A 131 -15.39 16.84 -4.31
N GLY A 132 -15.42 15.67 -3.65
CA GLY A 132 -15.18 15.55 -2.21
C GLY A 132 -13.75 15.83 -1.81
N VAL A 133 -12.78 15.42 -2.62
CA VAL A 133 -11.34 15.71 -2.41
C VAL A 133 -11.07 17.21 -2.53
N GLY A 134 -11.68 17.86 -3.53
CA GLY A 134 -11.47 19.29 -3.79
C GLY A 134 -10.01 19.59 -4.10
N ALA A 135 -9.50 20.72 -3.59
CA ALA A 135 -8.12 21.15 -3.78
C ALA A 135 -7.19 20.72 -2.64
N SER A 136 -7.38 19.52 -2.11
CA SER A 136 -6.70 19.05 -0.91
C SER A 136 -5.45 18.25 -1.23
N ARG A 137 -4.42 18.39 -0.42
CA ARG A 137 -3.27 17.48 -0.47
C ARG A 137 -3.69 16.10 0.02
N VAL A 138 -3.51 15.08 -0.83
CA VAL A 138 -4.00 13.73 -0.59
C VAL A 138 -3.18 12.69 -1.37
N ALA A 139 -2.98 11.51 -0.81
CA ALA A 139 -2.52 10.31 -1.53
C ALA A 139 -3.74 9.47 -1.93
N ILE A 140 -3.88 9.13 -3.20
CA ILE A 140 -5.00 8.34 -3.72
C ILE A 140 -4.48 7.11 -4.46
N VAL A 141 -4.82 5.93 -3.96
CA VAL A 141 -4.61 4.64 -4.65
C VAL A 141 -5.88 4.30 -5.43
N VAL A 142 -5.72 4.04 -6.73
CA VAL A 142 -6.83 3.79 -7.65
C VAL A 142 -6.93 2.31 -7.96
N GLU A 143 -8.03 1.72 -7.58
CA GLU A 143 -8.54 0.40 -7.93
C GLU A 143 -7.52 -0.72 -7.68
N PRO A 144 -7.21 -1.01 -6.40
CA PRO A 144 -6.42 -2.18 -6.04
C PRO A 144 -6.82 -3.43 -6.83
N ASP A 145 -5.81 -4.17 -7.32
CA ASP A 145 -5.92 -5.42 -8.10
C ASP A 145 -6.48 -5.28 -9.52
N ALA A 146 -7.13 -4.17 -9.88
CA ALA A 146 -7.94 -4.07 -11.09
C ALA A 146 -7.14 -4.29 -12.39
N LEU A 147 -5.90 -3.77 -12.48
CA LEU A 147 -5.04 -3.99 -13.64
C LEU A 147 -4.43 -5.39 -13.65
N ALA A 148 -4.00 -5.88 -12.49
CA ALA A 148 -3.43 -7.21 -12.36
C ALA A 148 -4.46 -8.30 -12.70
N MET A 149 -5.71 -8.13 -12.28
CA MET A 149 -6.81 -9.05 -12.57
C MET A 149 -7.49 -8.83 -13.93
N ALA A 150 -7.02 -7.92 -14.78
CA ALA A 150 -7.70 -7.62 -16.04
C ALA A 150 -7.85 -8.84 -16.98
N ASP A 151 -7.06 -9.89 -16.78
CA ASP A 151 -7.12 -11.13 -17.57
C ASP A 151 -8.37 -11.98 -17.30
N CYS A 152 -9.10 -11.73 -16.20
CA CYS A 152 -10.42 -12.35 -15.99
C CYS A 152 -11.49 -11.84 -16.95
N LEU A 153 -11.24 -10.70 -17.61
CA LEU A 153 -12.11 -10.07 -18.58
C LEU A 153 -11.60 -10.32 -19.99
N SER A 154 -12.49 -10.32 -20.95
CA SER A 154 -12.15 -10.48 -22.37
C SER A 154 -12.72 -9.35 -23.23
N GLY A 155 -12.13 -9.13 -24.41
CA GLY A 155 -12.63 -8.19 -25.40
C GLY A 155 -12.90 -6.79 -24.84
N ASP A 156 -14.09 -6.28 -25.12
CA ASP A 156 -14.48 -4.91 -24.80
C ASP A 156 -14.53 -4.64 -23.30
N ALA A 157 -14.86 -5.63 -22.47
CA ALA A 157 -14.92 -5.47 -21.01
C ALA A 157 -13.52 -5.23 -20.42
N ARG A 158 -12.49 -5.86 -20.97
CA ARG A 158 -11.09 -5.59 -20.56
C ARG A 158 -10.65 -4.18 -20.97
N GLN A 159 -10.97 -3.76 -22.19
CA GLN A 159 -10.66 -2.40 -22.64
C GLN A 159 -11.41 -1.36 -21.81
N GLU A 160 -12.71 -1.58 -21.55
CA GLU A 160 -13.49 -0.70 -20.69
C GLU A 160 -12.85 -0.54 -19.30
N ARG A 161 -12.29 -1.60 -18.70
CA ARG A 161 -11.56 -1.50 -17.41
C ARG A 161 -10.39 -0.52 -17.50
N PHE A 162 -9.55 -0.61 -18.55
CA PHE A 162 -8.45 0.34 -18.75
C PHE A 162 -8.95 1.77 -18.95
N ASP A 163 -10.01 1.94 -19.72
CA ASP A 163 -10.61 3.25 -19.99
C ASP A 163 -11.23 3.88 -18.73
N LEU A 164 -11.82 3.07 -17.84
CA LEU A 164 -12.36 3.53 -16.57
C LEU A 164 -11.27 3.94 -15.57
N ILE A 165 -10.16 3.19 -15.50
CA ILE A 165 -9.02 3.58 -14.67
C ILE A 165 -8.41 4.88 -15.21
N ARG A 166 -8.24 5.00 -16.52
CA ARG A 166 -7.77 6.26 -17.15
C ARG A 166 -8.71 7.43 -16.83
N TYR A 167 -10.03 7.22 -16.91
CA TYR A 167 -11.00 8.24 -16.52
C TYR A 167 -10.83 8.68 -15.06
N ALA A 168 -10.63 7.73 -14.15
CA ALA A 168 -10.38 8.04 -12.75
C ALA A 168 -9.09 8.86 -12.56
N VAL A 169 -7.99 8.46 -13.22
CA VAL A 169 -6.74 9.23 -13.23
C VAL A 169 -6.97 10.64 -13.75
N ASP A 170 -7.53 10.80 -14.96
CA ASP A 170 -7.74 12.10 -15.60
C ASP A 170 -8.68 13.01 -14.79
N THR A 171 -9.59 12.42 -14.02
CA THR A 171 -10.53 13.19 -13.19
C THR A 171 -9.90 13.64 -11.88
N LEU A 172 -9.19 12.73 -11.20
CA LEU A 172 -8.59 13.00 -9.89
C LEU A 172 -7.36 13.92 -9.99
N THR A 173 -6.59 13.84 -11.09
CA THR A 173 -5.41 14.69 -11.32
C THR A 173 -5.74 16.12 -11.78
N LYS A 174 -7.03 16.46 -11.97
CA LYS A 174 -7.45 17.87 -12.13
C LYS A 174 -7.12 18.69 -10.89
N ASP A 175 -7.05 18.06 -9.73
CA ASP A 175 -6.46 18.65 -8.53
C ASP A 175 -4.95 18.45 -8.53
N PRO A 176 -4.15 19.53 -8.64
CA PRO A 176 -2.70 19.45 -8.68
C PRO A 176 -2.07 19.03 -7.34
N ASN A 177 -2.83 19.01 -6.25
CA ASN A 177 -2.38 18.60 -4.93
C ASN A 177 -2.67 17.12 -4.64
N ALA A 178 -3.44 16.44 -5.51
CA ALA A 178 -3.70 15.02 -5.39
C ALA A 178 -2.56 14.19 -5.98
N ALA A 179 -1.90 13.40 -5.15
CA ALA A 179 -0.93 12.40 -5.60
C ALA A 179 -1.68 11.09 -5.92
N VAL A 180 -1.89 10.83 -7.20
CA VAL A 180 -2.69 9.70 -7.70
C VAL A 180 -1.77 8.55 -8.12
N TYR A 181 -2.03 7.36 -7.61
CA TYR A 181 -1.27 6.13 -7.87
C TYR A 181 -2.22 5.03 -8.35
N VAL A 182 -1.98 4.51 -9.55
CA VAL A 182 -2.75 3.40 -10.10
C VAL A 182 -2.22 2.09 -9.54
N ASP A 183 -3.08 1.20 -9.05
CA ASP A 183 -2.60 -0.07 -8.51
C ASP A 183 -2.00 -0.98 -9.59
N ALA A 184 -0.83 -1.53 -9.29
CA ALA A 184 -0.02 -2.38 -10.17
C ALA A 184 0.21 -3.80 -9.61
N GLY A 185 -0.56 -4.20 -8.59
CA GLY A 185 -0.42 -5.52 -7.97
C GLY A 185 0.91 -5.69 -7.25
N HIS A 186 1.66 -6.74 -7.57
CA HIS A 186 2.93 -7.06 -6.93
C HIS A 186 3.86 -7.88 -7.83
N LEU A 187 5.13 -7.99 -7.45
CA LEU A 187 6.24 -8.56 -8.25
C LEU A 187 6.03 -9.99 -8.77
N ARG A 188 5.17 -10.80 -8.14
CA ARG A 188 4.90 -12.18 -8.57
C ARG A 188 3.61 -12.35 -9.36
N TRP A 189 2.88 -11.26 -9.62
CA TRP A 189 1.64 -11.35 -10.39
C TRP A 189 1.89 -11.23 -11.88
N HIS A 190 2.59 -10.18 -12.29
CA HIS A 190 2.98 -9.93 -13.69
C HIS A 190 4.44 -9.50 -13.76
N SER A 191 5.08 -9.70 -14.91
CA SER A 191 6.40 -9.12 -15.16
C SER A 191 6.31 -7.59 -15.17
N ALA A 192 7.42 -6.91 -14.91
CA ALA A 192 7.48 -5.45 -14.97
C ALA A 192 7.09 -4.92 -16.36
N ASP A 193 7.48 -5.60 -17.45
CA ASP A 193 7.12 -5.23 -18.82
C ASP A 193 5.62 -5.31 -19.07
N ASP A 194 4.97 -6.42 -18.65
CA ASP A 194 3.52 -6.58 -18.82
C ASP A 194 2.74 -5.55 -17.98
N MET A 195 3.13 -5.37 -16.70
CA MET A 195 2.46 -4.39 -15.85
C MET A 195 2.67 -2.95 -16.33
N ALA A 196 3.87 -2.58 -16.78
CA ALA A 196 4.12 -1.28 -17.37
C ALA A 196 3.27 -1.03 -18.63
N ALA A 197 3.09 -2.06 -19.48
CA ALA A 197 2.21 -1.95 -20.64
C ALA A 197 0.74 -1.69 -20.23
N ARG A 198 0.24 -2.37 -19.18
CA ARG A 198 -1.11 -2.16 -18.62
C ARG A 198 -1.26 -0.76 -18.02
N LEU A 199 -0.29 -0.32 -17.24
CA LEU A 199 -0.25 1.02 -16.63
C LEU A 199 -0.25 2.12 -17.69
N ASN A 200 0.53 1.97 -18.77
CA ASN A 200 0.55 2.92 -19.88
C ASN A 200 -0.81 2.98 -20.58
N GLN A 201 -1.50 1.85 -20.79
CA GLN A 201 -2.86 1.83 -21.31
C GLN A 201 -3.86 2.49 -20.37
N ALA A 202 -3.69 2.34 -19.07
CA ALA A 202 -4.52 2.93 -18.02
C ALA A 202 -4.20 4.41 -17.74
N GLY A 203 -3.24 5.01 -18.41
CA GLY A 203 -2.94 6.45 -18.31
C GLY A 203 -2.03 6.84 -17.16
N VAL A 204 -1.13 5.95 -16.69
CA VAL A 204 -0.19 6.23 -15.61
C VAL A 204 0.65 7.49 -15.85
N GLY A 205 0.93 7.84 -17.11
CA GLY A 205 1.66 9.07 -17.47
C GLY A 205 0.95 10.38 -17.06
N HIS A 206 -0.35 10.34 -16.73
CA HIS A 206 -1.10 11.48 -16.19
C HIS A 206 -1.20 11.44 -14.66
N ALA A 207 -0.89 10.30 -14.04
CA ALA A 207 -0.86 10.12 -12.59
C ALA A 207 0.51 10.54 -12.00
N ARG A 208 0.63 10.61 -10.69
CA ARG A 208 1.94 10.65 -10.02
C ARG A 208 2.71 9.35 -10.28
N GLY A 209 1.99 8.24 -10.37
CA GLY A 209 2.57 6.95 -10.64
C GLY A 209 1.66 5.79 -10.26
N PHE A 210 2.20 4.81 -9.55
CA PHE A 210 1.51 3.56 -9.26
C PHE A 210 1.73 3.07 -7.82
N SER A 211 0.82 2.21 -7.32
CA SER A 211 0.99 1.51 -6.05
C SER A 211 1.32 0.04 -6.28
N ILE A 212 2.13 -0.54 -5.41
CA ILE A 212 2.51 -1.96 -5.45
C ILE A 212 2.35 -2.60 -4.07
N ASN A 213 2.23 -3.92 -4.05
CA ASN A 213 2.05 -4.73 -2.86
C ASN A 213 0.74 -4.49 -2.09
N THR A 214 -0.23 -3.79 -2.69
CA THR A 214 -1.50 -3.49 -2.02
C THR A 214 -2.15 -4.77 -1.53
N ALA A 215 -2.45 -4.83 -0.21
CA ALA A 215 -3.03 -5.98 0.47
C ALA A 215 -2.19 -7.27 0.39
N ASN A 216 -0.89 -7.17 0.06
CA ASN A 216 0.01 -8.30 -0.09
C ASN A 216 1.14 -8.28 0.97
N PHE A 217 2.11 -9.20 0.84
CA PHE A 217 3.09 -9.49 1.90
C PHE A 217 4.55 -9.50 1.40
N PHE A 218 4.81 -9.18 0.13
CA PHE A 218 6.18 -9.22 -0.41
C PHE A 218 7.05 -8.17 0.26
N THR A 219 8.35 -8.49 0.43
CA THR A 219 9.26 -7.62 1.17
C THR A 219 9.40 -6.27 0.49
N THR A 220 9.65 -5.23 1.28
CA THR A 220 9.86 -3.88 0.73
C THR A 220 11.04 -3.83 -0.23
N GLU A 221 12.12 -4.60 0.03
CA GLU A 221 13.30 -4.67 -0.83
C GLU A 221 12.97 -5.27 -2.20
N ASP A 222 12.23 -6.38 -2.24
CA ASP A 222 11.82 -7.02 -3.49
C ASP A 222 10.88 -6.11 -4.30
N GLU A 223 9.93 -5.44 -3.63
CA GLU A 223 9.00 -4.51 -4.28
C GLU A 223 9.70 -3.23 -4.77
N ILE A 224 10.74 -2.74 -4.12
CA ILE A 224 11.57 -1.66 -4.66
C ILE A 224 12.17 -2.08 -6.00
N GLY A 225 12.73 -3.29 -6.10
CA GLY A 225 13.29 -3.80 -7.36
C GLY A 225 12.24 -3.83 -8.48
N TYR A 226 11.03 -4.29 -8.18
CA TYR A 226 9.91 -4.33 -9.12
C TYR A 226 9.42 -2.92 -9.49
N GLY A 227 9.27 -2.03 -8.52
CA GLY A 227 8.85 -0.66 -8.71
C GLY A 227 9.81 0.15 -9.57
N GLU A 228 11.13 0.04 -9.33
CA GLU A 228 12.13 0.71 -10.16
C GLU A 228 12.14 0.18 -11.61
N ALA A 229 11.94 -1.14 -11.80
CA ALA A 229 11.82 -1.71 -13.15
C ALA A 229 10.61 -1.15 -13.90
N ILE A 230 9.43 -1.09 -13.26
CA ILE A 230 8.22 -0.47 -13.85
C ILE A 230 8.44 1.03 -14.10
N SER A 231 9.02 1.75 -13.15
CA SER A 231 9.33 3.19 -13.29
C SER A 231 10.14 3.46 -14.54
N GLY A 232 11.20 2.67 -14.79
CA GLY A 232 12.01 2.77 -16.00
C GLY A 232 11.24 2.55 -17.30
N LEU A 233 10.15 1.79 -17.28
CA LEU A 233 9.29 1.47 -18.43
C LEU A 233 8.08 2.41 -18.56
N THR A 234 7.86 3.28 -17.59
CA THR A 234 6.75 4.25 -17.53
C THR A 234 7.24 5.70 -17.44
N ASN A 235 8.36 6.01 -18.09
CA ASN A 235 8.98 7.34 -18.16
C ASN A 235 9.32 7.95 -16.77
N GLY A 236 9.74 7.13 -15.81
CA GLY A 236 10.10 7.58 -14.47
C GLY A 236 8.89 7.83 -13.56
N SER A 237 7.75 7.18 -13.80
CA SER A 237 6.60 7.25 -12.88
C SER A 237 7.01 6.85 -11.48
N HIS A 238 6.60 7.62 -10.48
CA HIS A 238 6.86 7.33 -9.08
C HIS A 238 5.98 6.18 -8.56
N TYR A 239 6.28 5.69 -7.36
CA TYR A 239 5.44 4.65 -6.77
C TYR A 239 5.36 4.75 -5.25
N VAL A 240 4.32 4.10 -4.70
CA VAL A 240 4.16 3.85 -3.27
C VAL A 240 4.08 2.34 -3.02
N ILE A 241 4.54 1.89 -1.85
CA ILE A 241 4.52 0.47 -1.46
C ILE A 241 3.59 0.29 -0.27
N ASP A 242 2.68 -0.68 -0.34
CA ASP A 242 1.95 -1.14 0.85
C ASP A 242 2.87 -1.98 1.74
N THR A 243 3.18 -1.43 2.91
CA THR A 243 4.02 -2.09 3.92
C THR A 243 3.23 -2.55 5.14
N SER A 244 1.91 -2.54 5.07
CA SER A 244 1.04 -2.81 6.22
C SER A 244 1.24 -4.18 6.85
N ARG A 245 1.59 -5.22 6.05
CA ARG A 245 1.64 -6.61 6.50
C ARG A 245 2.88 -7.38 6.00
N ASN A 246 3.90 -6.69 5.52
CA ASN A 246 5.03 -7.31 4.83
C ASN A 246 6.30 -7.50 5.67
N GLY A 247 6.23 -7.31 6.99
CA GLY A 247 7.40 -7.28 7.87
C GLY A 247 8.25 -8.56 7.88
N VAL A 248 7.67 -9.72 7.54
CA VAL A 248 8.40 -11.02 7.46
C VAL A 248 8.24 -11.69 6.08
N GLY A 249 7.79 -10.94 5.08
CA GLY A 249 7.57 -11.44 3.73
C GLY A 249 6.33 -12.34 3.59
N PRO A 250 6.09 -12.94 2.40
CA PRO A 250 4.91 -13.73 2.11
C PRO A 250 4.91 -15.07 2.84
N ALA A 251 3.72 -15.67 2.99
CA ALA A 251 3.59 -17.05 3.42
C ALA A 251 4.14 -18.01 2.35
N PRO A 252 4.47 -19.26 2.73
CA PRO A 252 4.87 -20.28 1.75
C PRO A 252 3.86 -20.42 0.61
N ASP A 253 4.35 -20.74 -0.59
CA ASP A 253 3.54 -20.82 -1.79
C ASP A 253 2.38 -21.81 -1.65
N SER A 254 1.17 -21.31 -1.86
CA SER A 254 -0.08 -22.06 -1.97
C SER A 254 -1.12 -21.17 -2.66
N ASP A 255 -2.23 -21.76 -3.15
CA ASP A 255 -3.26 -21.04 -3.90
C ASP A 255 -3.87 -19.85 -3.15
N LEU A 256 -3.88 -19.88 -1.81
CA LEU A 256 -4.48 -18.87 -0.94
C LEU A 256 -3.48 -18.33 0.11
N ASN A 257 -2.19 -18.33 -0.20
CA ASN A 257 -1.15 -17.84 0.72
C ASN A 257 -1.27 -16.33 1.01
N TRP A 258 -2.02 -15.60 0.20
CA TRP A 258 -2.34 -14.18 0.37
C TRP A 258 -3.55 -13.94 1.28
N CYS A 259 -4.42 -14.95 1.47
CA CYS A 259 -5.71 -14.79 2.11
C CYS A 259 -5.62 -15.08 3.63
N ASN A 260 -5.58 -14.05 4.45
CA ASN A 260 -5.46 -14.09 5.92
C ASN A 260 -4.36 -15.08 6.41
N PRO A 261 -3.13 -15.05 5.88
CA PRO A 261 -2.10 -15.97 6.31
C PRO A 261 -1.68 -15.70 7.75
N SER A 262 -1.52 -16.76 8.54
CA SER A 262 -0.96 -16.67 9.88
C SER A 262 0.54 -16.42 9.87
N GLY A 263 1.10 -15.95 11.00
CA GLY A 263 2.54 -15.75 11.16
C GLY A 263 3.12 -14.65 10.28
N ARG A 264 2.31 -13.70 9.87
CA ARG A 264 2.79 -12.48 9.18
C ARG A 264 3.02 -11.37 10.20
N ALA A 265 3.64 -10.28 9.76
CA ALA A 265 4.01 -9.18 10.63
C ALA A 265 3.69 -7.83 9.98
N LEU A 266 3.43 -6.83 10.82
CA LEU A 266 3.41 -5.43 10.38
C LEU A 266 4.77 -5.08 9.78
N GLY A 267 4.76 -4.33 8.68
CA GLY A 267 5.96 -3.75 8.09
C GLY A 267 6.19 -2.32 8.55
N THR A 268 7.04 -1.60 7.82
CA THR A 268 7.40 -0.22 8.14
C THR A 268 6.14 0.67 8.22
N PRO A 269 5.95 1.44 9.30
CA PRO A 269 4.87 2.43 9.37
C PRO A 269 4.93 3.46 8.22
N PRO A 270 3.80 4.09 7.87
CA PRO A 270 3.75 5.08 6.79
C PRO A 270 4.79 6.18 6.93
N THR A 271 5.55 6.37 5.85
CA THR A 271 6.65 7.35 5.80
C THR A 271 6.98 7.73 4.36
N ALA A 272 7.33 8.99 4.13
CA ALA A 272 7.93 9.47 2.88
C ALA A 272 9.46 9.30 2.84
N ASN A 273 10.07 8.77 3.90
CA ASN A 273 11.49 8.42 3.91
C ASN A 273 11.67 6.99 3.38
N THR A 274 11.96 6.87 2.10
CA THR A 274 12.04 5.61 1.36
C THR A 274 13.45 5.31 0.87
N ALA A 275 13.71 4.06 0.49
CA ALA A 275 14.99 3.64 -0.09
C ALA A 275 14.98 3.61 -1.64
N GLY A 276 13.82 3.48 -2.29
CA GLY A 276 13.70 3.47 -3.75
C GLY A 276 13.91 4.86 -4.37
N ALA A 277 14.53 4.92 -5.56
CA ALA A 277 14.81 6.20 -6.23
C ALA A 277 13.54 6.93 -6.64
N HIS A 278 12.48 6.19 -7.03
CA HIS A 278 11.18 6.70 -7.42
C HIS A 278 10.07 6.39 -6.41
N ALA A 279 10.40 5.82 -5.25
CA ALA A 279 9.44 5.53 -4.20
C ALA A 279 9.11 6.81 -3.42
N ASP A 280 7.88 7.32 -3.55
CA ASP A 280 7.41 8.50 -2.80
C ASP A 280 7.14 8.16 -1.33
N ALA A 281 6.50 7.02 -1.04
CA ALA A 281 6.18 6.63 0.33
C ALA A 281 6.04 5.12 0.51
N TYR A 282 6.26 4.68 1.75
CA TYR A 282 5.69 3.45 2.30
C TYR A 282 4.37 3.82 2.97
N LEU A 283 3.33 3.06 2.70
CA LEU A 283 1.99 3.33 3.20
C LEU A 283 1.37 2.06 3.81
N TRP A 284 0.42 2.23 4.70
CA TRP A 284 -0.48 1.14 5.08
C TRP A 284 -1.78 1.29 4.28
N ILE A 285 -1.77 0.75 3.05
CA ILE A 285 -2.91 0.80 2.15
C ILE A 285 -3.95 -0.22 2.62
N LYS A 286 -3.56 -1.49 2.76
CA LYS A 286 -4.39 -2.45 3.51
C LYS A 286 -4.38 -2.06 4.99
N ARG A 287 -5.51 -2.25 5.64
CA ARG A 287 -5.65 -1.96 7.08
C ARG A 287 -5.35 -3.22 7.87
N PRO A 288 -4.27 -3.26 8.68
CA PRO A 288 -3.93 -4.42 9.49
C PRO A 288 -5.09 -4.85 10.40
N GLY A 289 -5.38 -6.15 10.41
CA GLY A 289 -6.51 -6.73 11.13
C GLY A 289 -7.79 -6.86 10.31
N GLU A 290 -7.89 -6.27 9.11
CA GLU A 290 -9.04 -6.52 8.25
C GLU A 290 -8.86 -7.78 7.42
N SER A 291 -9.90 -8.62 7.43
CA SER A 291 -9.96 -9.86 6.65
C SER A 291 -9.83 -9.58 5.14
N ASP A 292 -9.14 -10.47 4.43
CA ASP A 292 -9.07 -10.51 2.97
C ASP A 292 -10.29 -11.20 2.36
N GLY A 293 -11.04 -11.95 3.16
CA GLY A 293 -12.22 -12.70 2.77
C GLY A 293 -12.40 -13.98 3.58
N THR A 294 -13.38 -14.79 3.19
CA THR A 294 -13.66 -16.05 3.89
C THR A 294 -12.58 -17.11 3.66
N CYS A 295 -11.73 -16.94 2.64
CA CYS A 295 -10.58 -17.78 2.30
C CYS A 295 -10.89 -19.28 2.20
N GLY A 296 -12.15 -19.67 2.03
CA GLY A 296 -12.58 -21.06 2.09
C GLY A 296 -12.42 -21.74 3.46
N LYS A 297 -12.04 -20.98 4.51
CA LYS A 297 -11.78 -21.49 5.87
C LYS A 297 -12.85 -21.04 6.87
N GLY A 298 -13.85 -20.26 6.43
CA GLY A 298 -14.85 -19.67 7.31
C GLY A 298 -14.38 -18.40 8.03
N ASP A 299 -13.30 -17.78 7.56
CA ASP A 299 -12.88 -16.46 8.03
C ASP A 299 -13.98 -15.42 7.77
N PRO A 300 -14.01 -14.29 8.50
CA PRO A 300 -14.96 -13.21 8.25
C PRO A 300 -14.85 -12.67 6.82
N PRO A 301 -15.95 -12.12 6.26
CA PRO A 301 -15.94 -11.48 4.93
C PRO A 301 -14.87 -10.39 4.81
N ALA A 302 -14.44 -10.11 3.57
CA ALA A 302 -13.45 -9.09 3.26
C ALA A 302 -13.81 -7.73 3.88
N GLY A 303 -12.83 -7.06 4.47
CA GLY A 303 -12.97 -5.75 5.13
C GLY A 303 -13.48 -5.80 6.58
N ASN A 304 -13.89 -6.96 7.10
CA ASN A 304 -14.26 -7.10 8.50
C ASN A 304 -13.00 -7.09 9.39
N PHE A 305 -13.01 -6.25 10.41
CA PHE A 305 -11.90 -6.16 11.35
C PHE A 305 -11.91 -7.33 12.35
N VAL A 306 -10.77 -7.98 12.53
CA VAL A 306 -10.53 -9.12 13.43
C VAL A 306 -9.40 -8.74 14.39
N SER A 307 -9.76 -8.44 15.64
CA SER A 307 -8.79 -7.99 16.66
C SER A 307 -7.63 -8.96 16.83
N GLN A 308 -7.90 -10.29 16.86
CA GLN A 308 -6.84 -11.28 17.02
C GLN A 308 -5.86 -11.26 15.85
N TYR A 309 -6.35 -11.13 14.61
CA TYR A 309 -5.48 -11.03 13.43
C TYR A 309 -4.59 -9.77 13.48
N ALA A 310 -5.14 -8.63 13.96
CA ALA A 310 -4.37 -7.42 14.18
C ALA A 310 -3.26 -7.62 15.23
N ILE A 311 -3.59 -8.23 16.37
CA ILE A 311 -2.66 -8.55 17.44
C ILE A 311 -1.55 -9.49 16.95
N ASP A 312 -1.91 -10.53 16.19
CA ASP A 312 -0.93 -11.50 15.65
C ASP A 312 0.06 -10.82 14.70
N LEU A 313 -0.40 -9.89 13.86
CA LEU A 313 0.47 -9.09 12.98
C LEU A 313 1.42 -8.19 13.77
N ALA A 314 0.96 -7.58 14.85
CA ALA A 314 1.79 -6.73 15.72
C ALA A 314 2.84 -7.56 16.48
N HIS A 315 2.47 -8.70 17.03
CA HIS A 315 3.42 -9.62 17.69
C HIS A 315 4.50 -10.11 16.71
N GLY A 316 4.14 -10.41 15.46
CA GLY A 316 5.10 -10.77 14.43
C GLY A 316 6.15 -9.67 14.16
N ALA A 317 5.82 -8.41 14.42
CA ALA A 317 6.70 -7.26 14.30
C ALA A 317 7.47 -6.91 15.60
N GLY A 318 7.24 -7.64 16.68
CA GLY A 318 7.92 -7.43 17.97
C GLY A 318 7.29 -6.32 18.85
N HIS A 319 6.02 -6.02 18.63
CA HIS A 319 5.21 -5.07 19.43
C HIS A 319 4.43 -5.79 20.52
#